data_48951fa90a51a97bf3d7c8c3ed9e9551
#
_entry.id   48951fa90a51a97bf3d7c8c3ed9e9551
#
_cell.length_a   1.000
_cell.length_b   1.000
_cell.length_c   1.000
_cell.angle_alpha   90.00
_cell.angle_beta   90.00
_cell.angle_gamma   90.00
#
_symmetry.space_group_name_H-M   'P 1'
#
loop_
_entity.id
_entity.type
_entity.pdbx_description
1 polymer ?
#
loop_
_entity_poly.entity_id
_entity_poly.type
_entity_poly.pdbx_seq_one_letter_code
_entity_poly.pdbx_strand_id
1 'polypeptide(L)'
;RRSSDLFLLTMTLLGGGAFWLPYLQAKPVDNVYQAADLLRQDAENGGNGVAFREDNVDADEVYRALEAQYPYAFALHAVTRPNKTIELNTEVSRQARQEQAWEYAKVLTAGSISQTMTAEEKLRALHDTLIRQCEYDVDTAEEDAPDGAAPAFAADGALLDHKAVCAGYGRAYEMLCKAAGIQVIYVASEEMNHGWNAVRL
;
A
#
# COMPACT_ATOMS: atom_id res chain seq x y z
N ARG A 1 36.47 -9.44 24.82
CA ARG A 1 35.90 -9.80 23.48
C ARG A 1 35.49 -11.28 23.35
N ARG A 2 35.87 -12.16 24.29
CA ARG A 2 35.50 -13.60 24.27
C ARG A 2 34.32 -13.96 25.20
N SER A 3 33.89 -13.07 26.07
CA SER A 3 32.83 -13.32 27.06
C SER A 3 31.41 -13.11 26.50
N SER A 4 31.24 -12.19 25.55
CA SER A 4 29.93 -11.90 24.93
C SER A 4 29.49 -12.97 23.92
N ASP A 5 30.44 -13.56 23.19
CA ASP A 5 30.10 -14.58 22.19
C ASP A 5 29.70 -15.91 22.82
N LEU A 6 30.22 -16.20 24.01
CA LEU A 6 29.88 -17.42 24.80
C LEU A 6 28.50 -17.29 25.44
N PHE A 7 28.08 -16.08 25.80
CA PHE A 7 26.76 -15.83 26.39
C PHE A 7 25.64 -15.95 25.36
N LEU A 8 25.90 -15.56 24.12
CA LEU A 8 24.95 -15.76 23.01
C LEU A 8 24.75 -17.25 22.68
N LEU A 9 25.83 -18.04 22.70
CA LEU A 9 25.78 -19.46 22.35
C LEU A 9 25.04 -20.30 23.41
N THR A 10 25.10 -19.92 24.67
CA THR A 10 24.42 -20.64 25.77
C THR A 10 22.92 -20.36 25.86
N MET A 11 22.46 -19.18 25.38
CA MET A 11 21.01 -18.89 25.34
C MET A 11 20.28 -19.59 24.19
N THR A 12 20.96 -19.91 23.09
CA THR A 12 20.39 -20.68 21.96
C THR A 12 20.11 -22.15 22.35
N LEU A 13 20.78 -22.69 23.35
CA LEU A 13 20.61 -24.08 23.79
C LEU A 13 19.46 -24.31 24.81
N LEU A 14 18.87 -23.23 25.33
CA LEU A 14 17.84 -23.31 26.40
C LEU A 14 16.42 -22.93 25.91
N GLY A 15 16.09 -23.14 24.66
CA GLY A 15 14.71 -22.96 24.14
C GLY A 15 14.28 -21.51 23.90
N GLY A 16 15.13 -20.53 24.18
CA GLY A 16 14.88 -19.11 23.92
C GLY A 16 15.26 -18.64 22.52
N GLY A 17 15.89 -19.51 21.72
CA GLY A 17 16.49 -19.14 20.43
C GLY A 17 15.50 -18.67 19.37
N ALA A 18 14.29 -19.22 19.36
CA ALA A 18 13.27 -18.84 18.37
C ALA A 18 12.70 -17.42 18.61
N PHE A 19 12.79 -16.90 19.83
CA PHE A 19 12.25 -15.59 20.19
C PHE A 19 13.21 -14.42 19.83
N TRP A 20 14.53 -14.69 19.77
CA TRP A 20 15.57 -13.67 19.54
C TRP A 20 16.12 -13.65 18.12
N LEU A 21 15.90 -14.72 17.33
CA LEU A 21 16.37 -14.81 15.95
C LEU A 21 15.89 -13.65 15.06
N PRO A 22 14.62 -13.20 15.13
CA PRO A 22 14.16 -12.05 14.36
C PRO A 22 14.89 -10.76 14.75
N TYR A 23 15.18 -10.55 16.02
CA TYR A 23 15.88 -9.37 16.52
C TYR A 23 17.35 -9.30 16.05
N LEU A 24 18.01 -10.44 15.89
CA LEU A 24 19.38 -10.52 15.35
C LEU A 24 19.43 -10.24 13.84
N GLN A 25 18.33 -10.40 13.15
CA GLN A 25 18.16 -10.12 11.72
C GLN A 25 17.46 -8.79 11.43
N ALA A 26 17.19 -8.01 12.50
CA ALA A 26 16.46 -6.75 12.37
C ALA A 26 17.15 -5.80 11.38
N LYS A 27 16.34 -5.24 10.46
CA LYS A 27 16.80 -4.34 9.41
C LYS A 27 16.87 -2.91 9.93
N PRO A 28 17.97 -2.19 9.69
CA PRO A 28 17.99 -0.75 9.90
C PRO A 28 17.17 -0.06 8.81
N VAL A 29 16.46 0.98 9.18
CA VAL A 29 15.73 1.83 8.23
C VAL A 29 15.88 3.30 8.64
N ASP A 30 15.93 4.18 7.65
CA ASP A 30 16.07 5.62 7.88
C ASP A 30 14.73 6.31 8.09
N ASN A 31 13.65 5.71 7.57
CA ASN A 31 12.30 6.24 7.64
C ASN A 31 11.25 5.15 7.36
N VAL A 32 10.00 5.49 7.63
CA VAL A 32 8.84 4.59 7.47
C VAL A 32 8.61 4.15 6.01
N TYR A 33 8.95 4.97 5.03
CA TYR A 33 8.81 4.61 3.61
C TYR A 33 9.77 3.49 3.20
N GLN A 34 10.99 3.52 3.75
CA GLN A 34 11.96 2.43 3.55
C GLN A 34 11.51 1.14 4.25
N ALA A 35 10.91 1.25 5.44
CA ALA A 35 10.32 0.11 6.14
C ALA A 35 9.17 -0.51 5.32
N ALA A 36 8.31 0.32 4.77
CA ALA A 36 7.20 -0.09 3.90
C ALA A 36 7.69 -0.84 2.65
N ASP A 37 8.73 -0.34 1.98
CA ASP A 37 9.28 -0.99 0.79
C ASP A 37 9.91 -2.35 1.11
N LEU A 38 10.62 -2.47 2.23
CA LEU A 38 11.18 -3.75 2.69
C LEU A 38 10.09 -4.77 3.01
N LEU A 39 9.00 -4.36 3.64
CA LEU A 39 7.86 -5.23 3.93
C LEU A 39 7.14 -5.67 2.66
N ARG A 40 6.95 -4.76 1.70
CA ARG A 40 6.38 -5.10 0.41
C ARG A 40 7.23 -6.16 -0.31
N GLN A 41 8.54 -5.96 -0.37
CA GLN A 41 9.46 -6.93 -0.98
C GLN A 41 9.43 -8.29 -0.27
N ASP A 42 9.34 -8.30 1.07
CA ASP A 42 9.22 -9.53 1.85
C ASP A 42 7.93 -10.28 1.49
N ALA A 43 6.80 -9.59 1.48
CA ALA A 43 5.52 -10.17 1.13
C ALA A 43 5.48 -10.71 -0.31
N GLU A 44 6.03 -9.98 -1.28
CA GLU A 44 6.14 -10.43 -2.69
C GLU A 44 7.00 -11.68 -2.86
N ASN A 45 7.97 -11.88 -1.96
CA ASN A 45 8.83 -13.07 -1.94
C ASN A 45 8.29 -14.20 -1.03
N GLY A 46 7.07 -14.09 -0.53
CA GLY A 46 6.44 -15.08 0.35
C GLY A 46 7.06 -15.12 1.75
N GLY A 47 7.60 -14.01 2.22
CA GLY A 47 8.15 -13.86 3.56
C GLY A 47 7.10 -13.85 4.67
N ASN A 48 7.56 -13.90 5.90
CA ASN A 48 6.72 -13.92 7.11
C ASN A 48 6.86 -12.63 7.94
N GLY A 49 7.25 -11.54 7.30
CA GLY A 49 7.44 -10.25 7.92
C GLY A 49 8.89 -9.88 8.20
N VAL A 50 9.10 -8.62 8.54
CA VAL A 50 10.40 -8.01 8.78
C VAL A 50 10.47 -7.44 10.19
N ALA A 51 11.53 -7.77 10.93
CA ALA A 51 11.88 -7.09 12.17
C ALA A 51 12.73 -5.85 11.86
N PHE A 52 12.41 -4.72 12.46
CA PHE A 52 13.18 -3.49 12.35
C PHE A 52 14.00 -3.24 13.61
N ARG A 53 15.13 -2.53 13.48
CA ARG A 53 15.99 -2.18 14.63
C ARG A 53 15.40 -1.06 15.47
N GLU A 54 14.68 -0.18 14.82
CA GLU A 54 14.03 0.97 15.41
C GLU A 54 12.78 0.51 16.15
N ASP A 55 12.76 0.73 17.47
CA ASP A 55 11.64 0.34 18.32
C ASP A 55 10.34 1.13 18.05
N ASN A 56 10.44 2.21 17.25
CA ASN A 56 9.35 3.13 16.93
C ASN A 56 8.78 2.96 15.51
N VAL A 57 9.13 1.90 14.80
CA VAL A 57 8.49 1.59 13.52
C VAL A 57 7.10 0.99 13.79
N ASP A 58 6.08 1.79 13.59
CA ASP A 58 4.68 1.43 13.83
C ASP A 58 4.03 0.81 12.58
N ALA A 59 3.23 -0.23 12.78
CA ALA A 59 2.59 -0.95 11.68
C ALA A 59 1.60 -0.09 10.89
N ASP A 60 0.85 0.81 11.56
CA ASP A 60 -0.12 1.67 10.92
C ASP A 60 0.58 2.77 10.10
N GLU A 61 1.70 3.29 10.59
CA GLU A 61 2.53 4.24 9.82
C GLU A 61 3.13 3.58 8.59
N VAL A 62 3.60 2.34 8.71
CA VAL A 62 4.11 1.55 7.58
C VAL A 62 3.01 1.29 6.56
N TYR A 63 1.80 0.95 7.01
CA TYR A 63 0.66 0.75 6.12
C TYR A 63 0.30 2.03 5.35
N ARG A 64 0.23 3.18 6.04
CA ARG A 64 0.02 4.49 5.38
C ARG A 64 1.11 4.83 4.37
N ALA A 65 2.36 4.49 4.67
CA ALA A 65 3.47 4.69 3.74
C ALA A 65 3.37 3.76 2.52
N LEU A 66 2.85 2.52 2.69
CA LEU A 66 2.55 1.62 1.58
C LEU A 66 1.44 2.18 0.70
N GLU A 67 0.33 2.64 1.28
CA GLU A 67 -0.78 3.24 0.54
C GLU A 67 -0.33 4.45 -0.29
N ALA A 68 0.54 5.30 0.28
CA ALA A 68 1.05 6.48 -0.42
C ALA A 68 1.96 6.14 -1.61
N GLN A 69 2.58 4.97 -1.63
CA GLN A 69 3.55 4.58 -2.66
C GLN A 69 3.01 3.59 -3.68
N TYR A 70 2.07 2.75 -3.28
CA TYR A 70 1.61 1.60 -4.06
C TYR A 70 0.08 1.59 -4.18
N PRO A 71 -0.46 1.70 -5.41
CA PRO A 71 -1.90 1.87 -5.63
C PRO A 71 -2.74 0.66 -5.23
N TYR A 72 -2.13 -0.52 -5.10
CA TYR A 72 -2.79 -1.76 -4.70
C TYR A 72 -2.51 -2.18 -3.25
N ALA A 73 -1.86 -1.33 -2.46
CA ALA A 73 -1.52 -1.65 -1.05
C ALA A 73 -2.76 -1.84 -0.16
N PHE A 74 -3.93 -1.37 -0.60
CA PHE A 74 -5.19 -1.60 0.12
C PHE A 74 -5.54 -3.09 0.31
N ALA A 75 -5.02 -3.98 -0.51
CA ALA A 75 -5.16 -5.44 -0.33
C ALA A 75 -4.24 -6.00 0.77
N LEU A 76 -3.41 -5.16 1.38
CA LEU A 76 -2.39 -5.53 2.36
C LEU A 76 -2.69 -4.83 3.68
N HIS A 77 -2.46 -5.53 4.80
CA HIS A 77 -2.54 -4.94 6.12
C HIS A 77 -1.23 -5.21 6.87
N ALA A 78 -0.63 -4.16 7.41
CA ALA A 78 0.54 -4.30 8.28
C ALA A 78 0.11 -4.74 9.68
N VAL A 79 0.68 -5.82 10.18
CA VAL A 79 0.37 -6.39 11.50
C VAL A 79 1.64 -6.59 12.30
N THR A 80 1.67 -6.05 13.51
CA THR A 80 2.77 -6.28 14.44
C THR A 80 2.56 -7.62 15.17
N ARG A 81 3.54 -8.51 15.06
CA ARG A 81 3.57 -9.77 15.78
C ARG A 81 4.10 -9.57 17.22
N PRO A 82 3.80 -10.48 18.18
CA PRO A 82 4.31 -10.40 19.55
C PRO A 82 5.83 -10.35 19.66
N ASN A 83 6.57 -10.86 18.66
CA ASN A 83 8.03 -10.79 18.56
C ASN A 83 8.55 -9.50 17.91
N LYS A 84 7.69 -8.46 17.80
CA LYS A 84 7.99 -7.17 17.16
C LYS A 84 8.31 -7.23 15.66
N THR A 85 8.02 -8.34 15.01
CA THR A 85 8.07 -8.43 13.54
C THR A 85 6.80 -7.82 12.97
N ILE A 86 6.93 -6.94 11.99
CA ILE A 86 5.81 -6.45 11.20
C ILE A 86 5.67 -7.35 9.98
N GLU A 87 4.44 -7.78 9.71
CA GLU A 87 4.09 -8.64 8.58
C GLU A 87 2.96 -7.99 7.79
N LEU A 88 2.97 -8.17 6.47
CA LEU A 88 1.82 -7.83 5.63
C LEU A 88 0.92 -9.05 5.47
N ASN A 89 -0.31 -8.94 5.95
CA ASN A 89 -1.35 -9.91 5.63
C ASN A 89 -1.94 -9.59 4.27
N THR A 90 -2.03 -10.59 3.41
CA THR A 90 -2.60 -10.47 2.06
C THR A 90 -3.85 -11.32 1.95
N GLU A 91 -4.94 -10.71 1.48
CA GLU A 91 -6.10 -11.46 1.04
C GLU A 91 -5.96 -11.78 -0.45
N VAL A 92 -5.74 -13.04 -0.77
CA VAL A 92 -5.46 -13.51 -2.14
C VAL A 92 -6.57 -13.09 -3.13
N SER A 93 -7.83 -13.14 -2.70
CA SER A 93 -8.97 -12.73 -3.53
C SER A 93 -8.94 -11.24 -3.88
N ARG A 94 -8.60 -10.40 -2.92
CA ARG A 94 -8.47 -8.96 -3.14
C ARG A 94 -7.24 -8.61 -3.96
N GLN A 95 -6.12 -9.28 -3.71
CA GLN A 95 -4.91 -9.10 -4.50
C GLN A 95 -5.17 -9.39 -5.97
N ALA A 96 -5.84 -10.49 -6.30
CA ALA A 96 -6.19 -10.82 -7.68
C ALA A 96 -7.08 -9.73 -8.34
N ARG A 97 -8.04 -9.15 -7.61
CA ARG A 97 -8.85 -8.03 -8.14
C ARG A 97 -8.01 -6.77 -8.36
N GLN A 98 -7.10 -6.44 -7.44
CA GLN A 98 -6.20 -5.29 -7.61
C GLN A 98 -5.26 -5.46 -8.80
N GLU A 99 -4.77 -6.68 -9.05
CA GLU A 99 -3.99 -7.00 -10.24
C GLU A 99 -4.82 -6.82 -11.52
N GLN A 100 -6.08 -7.26 -11.54
CA GLN A 100 -7.00 -7.01 -12.66
C GLN A 100 -7.23 -5.51 -12.88
N ALA A 101 -7.46 -4.76 -11.81
CA ALA A 101 -7.61 -3.31 -11.86
C ALA A 101 -6.35 -2.63 -12.42
N TRP A 102 -5.17 -3.10 -12.04
CA TRP A 102 -3.90 -2.61 -12.58
C TRP A 102 -3.75 -2.88 -14.08
N GLU A 103 -4.07 -4.10 -14.54
CA GLU A 103 -4.06 -4.41 -15.98
C GLU A 103 -5.05 -3.54 -16.75
N TYR A 104 -6.26 -3.33 -16.21
CA TYR A 104 -7.25 -2.45 -16.82
C TYR A 104 -6.80 -0.99 -16.83
N ALA A 105 -6.18 -0.49 -15.77
CA ALA A 105 -5.61 0.85 -15.70
C ALA A 105 -4.57 1.09 -16.81
N LYS A 106 -3.71 0.11 -17.10
CA LYS A 106 -2.75 0.20 -18.21
C LYS A 106 -3.44 0.34 -19.57
N VAL A 107 -4.50 -0.44 -19.81
CA VAL A 107 -5.30 -0.37 -21.04
C VAL A 107 -5.98 0.99 -21.18
N LEU A 108 -6.64 1.46 -20.13
CA LEU A 108 -7.30 2.77 -20.11
C LEU A 108 -6.31 3.91 -20.35
N THR A 109 -5.18 3.87 -19.68
CA THR A 109 -4.11 4.86 -19.83
C THR A 109 -3.61 4.90 -21.27
N ALA A 110 -3.31 3.75 -21.87
CA ALA A 110 -2.84 3.68 -23.25
C ALA A 110 -3.86 4.22 -24.26
N GLY A 111 -5.15 4.08 -23.97
CA GLY A 111 -6.24 4.61 -24.81
C GLY A 111 -6.54 6.10 -24.57
N SER A 112 -6.11 6.67 -23.46
CA SER A 112 -6.49 8.03 -23.03
C SER A 112 -5.42 9.09 -23.30
N ILE A 113 -4.14 8.70 -23.37
CA ILE A 113 -3.03 9.63 -23.51
C ILE A 113 -2.18 9.33 -24.76
N SER A 114 -1.48 10.36 -25.24
CA SER A 114 -0.50 10.22 -26.31
C SER A 114 0.88 10.73 -25.87
N GLN A 115 1.92 10.38 -26.61
CA GLN A 115 3.29 10.84 -26.34
C GLN A 115 3.47 12.35 -26.58
N THR A 116 2.60 12.98 -27.37
CA THR A 116 2.65 14.40 -27.67
C THR A 116 2.01 15.27 -26.61
N MET A 117 1.25 14.70 -25.69
CA MET A 117 0.61 15.42 -24.59
C MET A 117 1.65 15.85 -23.54
N THR A 118 1.49 17.06 -23.03
CA THR A 118 2.20 17.54 -21.84
C THR A 118 1.79 16.72 -20.60
N ALA A 119 2.53 16.84 -19.51
CA ALA A 119 2.18 16.15 -18.25
C ALA A 119 0.79 16.58 -17.75
N GLU A 120 0.49 17.88 -17.82
CA GLU A 120 -0.81 18.42 -17.40
C GLU A 120 -1.96 17.93 -18.28
N GLU A 121 -1.79 17.87 -19.60
CA GLU A 121 -2.78 17.32 -20.52
C GLU A 121 -3.04 15.84 -20.26
N LYS A 122 -1.99 15.05 -19.97
CA LYS A 122 -2.13 13.65 -19.57
C LYS A 122 -2.91 13.50 -18.28
N LEU A 123 -2.58 14.27 -17.25
CA LEU A 123 -3.29 14.25 -15.96
C LEU A 123 -4.77 14.55 -16.15
N ARG A 124 -5.11 15.58 -16.92
CA ARG A 124 -6.49 15.93 -17.23
C ARG A 124 -7.20 14.81 -18.00
N ALA A 125 -6.57 14.25 -19.02
CA ALA A 125 -7.14 13.16 -19.81
C ALA A 125 -7.43 11.91 -18.97
N LEU A 126 -6.52 11.54 -18.04
CA LEU A 126 -6.72 10.42 -17.13
C LEU A 126 -7.85 10.69 -16.11
N HIS A 127 -7.90 11.90 -15.56
CA HIS A 127 -8.98 12.32 -14.68
C HIS A 127 -10.33 12.23 -15.39
N ASP A 128 -10.43 12.84 -16.60
CA ASP A 128 -11.67 12.86 -17.37
C ASP A 128 -12.09 11.45 -17.82
N THR A 129 -11.15 10.55 -18.04
CA THR A 129 -11.43 9.13 -18.33
C THR A 129 -12.04 8.45 -17.13
N LEU A 130 -11.47 8.65 -15.94
CA LEU A 130 -11.95 8.04 -14.70
C LEU A 130 -13.37 8.53 -14.37
N ILE A 131 -13.61 9.84 -14.36
CA ILE A 131 -14.92 10.39 -13.98
C ILE A 131 -16.04 10.10 -14.98
N ARG A 132 -15.72 9.77 -16.24
CA ARG A 132 -16.73 9.36 -17.22
C ARG A 132 -17.22 7.94 -17.04
N GLN A 133 -16.46 7.08 -16.38
CA GLN A 133 -16.79 5.67 -16.24
C GLN A 133 -17.11 5.22 -14.82
N CYS A 134 -16.86 6.08 -13.84
CA CYS A 134 -17.08 5.74 -12.43
C CYS A 134 -18.10 6.71 -11.81
N GLU A 135 -19.10 6.17 -11.13
CA GLU A 135 -20.09 6.92 -10.38
C GLU A 135 -19.66 7.03 -8.90
N TYR A 136 -20.00 8.15 -8.26
CA TYR A 136 -19.75 8.30 -6.83
C TYR A 136 -20.73 7.47 -6.02
N ASP A 137 -20.22 6.65 -5.11
CA ASP A 137 -21.01 5.79 -4.23
C ASP A 137 -21.51 6.57 -3.02
N VAL A 138 -22.62 7.29 -3.20
CA VAL A 138 -23.23 8.11 -2.15
C VAL A 138 -23.70 7.22 -0.98
N ASP A 139 -24.28 6.06 -1.28
CA ASP A 139 -24.79 5.14 -0.28
C ASP A 139 -23.69 4.72 0.70
N THR A 140 -22.55 4.24 0.15
CA THR A 140 -21.38 3.87 0.98
C THR A 140 -20.75 5.08 1.68
N ALA A 141 -20.75 6.26 1.05
CA ALA A 141 -20.19 7.46 1.66
C ALA A 141 -21.00 7.99 2.85
N GLU A 142 -22.32 7.73 2.90
CA GLU A 142 -23.25 8.17 3.94
C GLU A 142 -23.45 7.12 5.04
N GLU A 143 -22.84 5.93 4.95
CA GLU A 143 -22.90 4.93 6.02
C GLU A 143 -22.23 5.42 7.30
N ASP A 144 -22.87 5.25 8.46
CA ASP A 144 -22.34 5.66 9.76
C ASP A 144 -21.05 4.92 10.14
N ALA A 145 -20.88 3.68 9.68
CA ALA A 145 -19.70 2.84 9.90
C ALA A 145 -19.43 1.98 8.66
N PRO A 146 -18.91 2.58 7.59
CA PRO A 146 -18.68 1.86 6.35
C PRO A 146 -17.62 0.77 6.54
N ASP A 147 -17.82 -0.39 5.87
CA ASP A 147 -16.78 -1.39 5.76
C ASP A 147 -15.65 -0.85 4.90
N GLY A 148 -14.57 -0.38 5.51
CA GLY A 148 -13.38 0.12 4.83
C GLY A 148 -12.71 -0.90 3.91
N ALA A 149 -13.08 -2.19 4.01
CA ALA A 149 -12.68 -3.23 3.08
C ALA A 149 -13.59 -3.32 1.85
N ALA A 150 -14.71 -2.57 1.77
CA ALA A 150 -15.58 -2.60 0.60
C ALA A 150 -14.84 -2.13 -0.66
N PRO A 151 -15.15 -2.71 -1.85
CA PRO A 151 -14.52 -2.33 -3.11
C PRO A 151 -14.58 -0.82 -3.41
N ALA A 152 -15.63 -0.14 -2.98
CA ALA A 152 -15.80 1.31 -3.16
C ALA A 152 -14.65 2.17 -2.59
N PHE A 153 -13.92 1.67 -1.60
CA PHE A 153 -12.73 2.34 -1.03
C PHE A 153 -11.43 2.00 -1.76
N ALA A 154 -11.44 1.08 -2.72
CA ALA A 154 -10.26 0.58 -3.41
C ALA A 154 -10.30 0.93 -4.91
N ALA A 155 -9.14 0.83 -5.56
CA ALA A 155 -9.04 1.12 -7.00
C ALA A 155 -9.90 0.20 -7.86
N ASP A 156 -10.10 -1.05 -7.44
CA ASP A 156 -10.90 -2.04 -8.16
C ASP A 156 -12.39 -1.68 -8.19
N GLY A 157 -12.94 -1.06 -7.15
CA GLY A 157 -14.30 -0.53 -7.17
C GLY A 157 -14.49 0.52 -8.26
N ALA A 158 -13.58 1.49 -8.35
CA ALA A 158 -13.65 2.52 -9.37
C ALA A 158 -13.40 2.00 -10.79
N LEU A 159 -12.44 1.08 -10.96
CA LEU A 159 -12.00 0.63 -12.28
C LEU A 159 -12.79 -0.55 -12.82
N LEU A 160 -13.25 -1.47 -11.96
CA LEU A 160 -13.94 -2.69 -12.40
C LEU A 160 -15.45 -2.65 -12.13
N ASP A 161 -15.85 -2.12 -10.96
CA ASP A 161 -17.26 -2.02 -10.59
C ASP A 161 -17.89 -0.68 -11.01
N HIS A 162 -17.06 0.28 -11.41
CA HIS A 162 -17.47 1.63 -11.84
C HIS A 162 -18.24 2.41 -10.78
N LYS A 163 -18.00 2.13 -9.49
CA LYS A 163 -18.61 2.78 -8.36
C LYS A 163 -17.62 2.90 -7.21
N ALA A 164 -17.42 4.12 -6.69
CA ALA A 164 -16.42 4.36 -5.64
C ALA A 164 -16.69 5.62 -4.83
N VAL A 165 -16.14 5.66 -3.62
CA VAL A 165 -16.00 6.87 -2.80
C VAL A 165 -14.66 7.58 -3.07
N CYS A 166 -14.39 8.70 -2.40
CA CYS A 166 -13.17 9.49 -2.60
C CYS A 166 -11.88 8.67 -2.56
N ALA A 167 -11.78 7.72 -1.63
CA ALA A 167 -10.62 6.84 -1.50
C ALA A 167 -10.43 5.93 -2.73
N GLY A 168 -11.50 5.31 -3.23
CA GLY A 168 -11.44 4.48 -4.44
C GLY A 168 -11.09 5.29 -5.69
N TYR A 169 -11.65 6.49 -5.84
CA TYR A 169 -11.26 7.42 -6.91
C TYR A 169 -9.78 7.79 -6.83
N GLY A 170 -9.29 8.17 -5.65
CA GLY A 170 -7.89 8.53 -5.46
C GLY A 170 -6.92 7.39 -5.79
N ARG A 171 -7.21 6.17 -5.32
CA ARG A 171 -6.39 4.99 -5.61
C ARG A 171 -6.45 4.58 -7.09
N ALA A 172 -7.62 4.67 -7.72
CA ALA A 172 -7.74 4.42 -9.16
C ALA A 172 -6.97 5.45 -9.98
N TYR A 173 -7.07 6.73 -9.63
CA TYR A 173 -6.30 7.77 -10.30
C TYR A 173 -4.79 7.59 -10.12
N GLU A 174 -4.35 7.14 -8.93
CA GLU A 174 -2.96 6.77 -8.70
C GLU A 174 -2.51 5.65 -9.64
N MET A 175 -3.31 4.60 -9.83
CA MET A 175 -3.01 3.52 -10.79
C MET A 175 -2.85 4.05 -12.22
N LEU A 176 -3.78 4.89 -12.67
CA LEU A 176 -3.73 5.50 -14.02
C LEU A 176 -2.47 6.36 -14.20
N CYS A 177 -2.16 7.22 -13.23
CA CYS A 177 -0.96 8.06 -13.28
C CYS A 177 0.32 7.23 -13.28
N LYS A 178 0.42 6.19 -12.44
CA LYS A 178 1.58 5.29 -12.42
C LYS A 178 1.71 4.51 -13.72
N ALA A 179 0.62 4.06 -14.32
CA ALA A 179 0.62 3.44 -15.64
C ALA A 179 1.10 4.40 -16.74
N ALA A 180 0.88 5.72 -16.58
CA ALA A 180 1.38 6.77 -17.45
C ALA A 180 2.85 7.15 -17.18
N GLY A 181 3.50 6.59 -16.16
CA GLY A 181 4.83 6.97 -15.72
C GLY A 181 4.90 8.34 -15.00
N ILE A 182 3.76 8.83 -14.50
CA ILE A 182 3.65 10.09 -13.75
C ILE A 182 3.87 9.80 -12.26
N GLN A 183 4.71 10.60 -11.61
CA GLN A 183 4.92 10.50 -10.16
C GLN A 183 3.69 11.03 -9.41
N VAL A 184 3.10 10.16 -8.62
CA VAL A 184 1.87 10.42 -7.88
C VAL A 184 1.93 9.70 -6.55
N ILE A 185 1.29 10.26 -5.54
CA ILE A 185 1.00 9.60 -4.28
C ILE A 185 -0.48 9.74 -3.95
N TYR A 186 -1.03 8.74 -3.26
CA TYR A 186 -2.31 8.85 -2.59
C TYR A 186 -2.11 9.52 -1.23
N VAL A 187 -3.02 10.42 -0.86
CA VAL A 187 -3.02 11.14 0.41
C VAL A 187 -4.37 10.97 1.07
N ALA A 188 -4.39 10.61 2.34
CA ALA A 188 -5.60 10.52 3.15
C ALA A 188 -5.49 11.40 4.40
N SER A 189 -6.60 11.97 4.83
CA SER A 189 -6.74 12.71 6.08
C SER A 189 -7.96 12.19 6.84
N GLU A 190 -7.74 11.63 8.02
CA GLU A 190 -8.80 11.19 8.92
C GLU A 190 -9.62 12.40 9.41
N GLU A 191 -8.95 13.53 9.75
CA GLU A 191 -9.61 14.75 10.21
C GLU A 191 -10.59 15.31 9.16
N MET A 192 -10.21 15.23 7.87
CA MET A 192 -11.06 15.70 6.76
C MET A 192 -12.02 14.63 6.27
N ASN A 193 -11.90 13.39 6.74
CA ASN A 193 -12.58 12.22 6.19
C ASN A 193 -12.52 12.20 4.65
N HIS A 194 -11.33 12.40 4.10
CA HIS A 194 -11.15 12.56 2.66
C HIS A 194 -9.83 12.01 2.15
N GLY A 195 -9.84 11.52 0.88
CA GLY A 195 -8.66 11.06 0.18
C GLY A 195 -8.51 11.75 -1.18
N TRP A 196 -7.29 12.06 -1.57
CA TRP A 196 -6.94 12.71 -2.85
C TRP A 196 -5.54 12.31 -3.33
N ASN A 197 -5.05 12.96 -4.38
CA ASN A 197 -3.72 12.69 -4.91
C ASN A 197 -2.85 13.95 -4.93
N ALA A 198 -1.56 13.77 -4.69
CA ALA A 198 -0.54 14.75 -5.00
C ALA A 198 0.32 14.22 -6.17
N VAL A 199 0.53 15.05 -7.19
CA VAL A 199 1.30 14.72 -8.39
C VAL A 199 2.53 15.61 -8.50
N ARG A 200 3.60 15.06 -9.07
CA ARG A 200 4.81 15.82 -9.38
C ARG A 200 4.83 16.10 -10.89
N LEU A 201 4.87 17.40 -11.25
CA LEU A 201 5.04 17.90 -12.60
C LEU A 201 6.51 18.16 -12.91
#